data_4841f60d24dad01d500ce58595924bc1
#
_entry.id   4841f60d24dad01d500ce58595924bc1
#
_cell.length_a   1.000
_cell.length_b   1.000
_cell.length_c   1.000
_cell.angle_alpha   90.00
_cell.angle_beta   90.00
_cell.angle_gamma   90.00
#
_symmetry.space_group_name_H-M   'P 1'
#
loop_
_entity.id
_entity.type
_entity.pdbx_description
1 polymer ?
#
loop_
_entity_poly.entity_id
_entity_poly.type
_entity_poly.pdbx_seq_one_letter_code
_entity_poly.pdbx_strand_id
1 'polypeptide(L)'
;MTNKLQQYFPMIRTREEVLNEIESKSRLKNLFYEWTEENQNEFLDFCTGVKGIKIMYDFMIKEILNPENTPERVNELLTLLLGQRVRIVDVLPNDGTRLADESTLLITDMVVQLEDGSIANLEIQKIGYYFPGERSACYSADLLLRQYKRVRGIKGKRFSYRDIKQVYTIVLFEKSPIEFQKFSNNYIHRFMQKSDTGVNINLLQEYLFIPLDIFKKNQQNENRSVKIENRLEAWLAFFCMDDPETIIDIIEKYPDFKEMYEQAY
;
A
#
# COMPACT_ATOMS: atom_id res chain seq x y z
N MET A 1 2.65 28.97 17.98
CA MET A 1 3.80 28.61 17.12
C MET A 1 3.25 27.93 15.90
N THR A 2 3.57 28.40 14.72
CA THR A 2 3.14 27.79 13.45
C THR A 2 3.79 26.43 13.36
N ASN A 3 2.99 25.38 13.15
CA ASN A 3 3.47 24.02 12.98
C ASN A 3 4.34 23.93 11.72
N LYS A 4 5.40 23.11 11.70
CA LYS A 4 6.27 22.95 10.53
C LYS A 4 5.48 22.53 9.29
N LEU A 5 4.53 21.59 9.40
CA LEU A 5 3.71 21.14 8.28
C LEU A 5 2.77 22.22 7.75
N GLN A 6 2.32 23.15 8.57
CA GLN A 6 1.44 24.26 8.17
C GLN A 6 2.08 25.19 7.11
N GLN A 7 3.43 25.23 7.07
CA GLN A 7 4.15 26.01 6.05
C GLN A 7 4.06 25.36 4.66
N TYR A 8 3.95 24.04 4.61
CA TYR A 8 3.85 23.27 3.37
C TYR A 8 2.40 23.02 2.94
N PHE A 9 1.49 22.92 3.92
CA PHE A 9 0.08 22.57 3.74
C PHE A 9 -0.83 23.63 4.36
N PRO A 10 -1.26 24.63 3.57
CA PRO A 10 -2.11 25.73 4.07
C PRO A 10 -3.48 25.29 4.61
N MET A 11 -3.96 24.09 4.25
CA MET A 11 -5.21 23.52 4.75
C MET A 11 -5.13 23.05 6.21
N ILE A 12 -3.94 22.89 6.78
CA ILE A 12 -3.76 22.52 8.18
C ILE A 12 -4.24 23.67 9.06
N ARG A 13 -5.14 23.35 9.97
CA ARG A 13 -5.86 24.33 10.82
C ARG A 13 -5.32 24.33 12.24
N THR A 14 -5.65 25.34 12.99
CA THR A 14 -5.41 25.37 14.43
C THR A 14 -6.38 24.44 15.17
N ARG A 15 -6.00 23.98 16.36
CA ARG A 15 -6.87 23.13 17.19
C ARG A 15 -8.20 23.82 17.53
N GLU A 16 -8.17 25.13 17.74
CA GLU A 16 -9.37 25.94 18.03
C GLU A 16 -10.32 25.97 16.83
N GLU A 17 -9.80 26.17 15.62
CA GLU A 17 -10.62 26.18 14.39
C GLU A 17 -11.29 24.82 14.16
N VAL A 18 -10.54 23.70 14.35
CA VAL A 18 -11.07 22.35 14.20
C VAL A 18 -12.17 22.08 15.23
N LEU A 19 -11.94 22.40 16.50
CA LEU A 19 -12.93 22.21 17.56
C LEU A 19 -14.18 23.07 17.34
N ASN A 20 -14.03 24.33 16.93
CA ASN A 20 -15.14 25.19 16.61
C ASN A 20 -15.99 24.64 15.45
N GLU A 21 -15.37 24.06 14.43
CA GLU A 21 -16.12 23.40 13.35
C GLU A 21 -16.87 22.18 13.83
N ILE A 22 -16.24 21.32 14.65
CA ILE A 22 -16.88 20.14 15.24
C ILE A 22 -18.10 20.55 16.07
N GLU A 23 -17.93 21.55 16.94
CA GLU A 23 -19.01 22.06 17.81
C GLU A 23 -20.16 22.71 17.01
N SER A 24 -19.86 23.33 15.88
CA SER A 24 -20.87 24.00 15.02
C SER A 24 -21.77 23.03 14.27
N LYS A 25 -21.36 21.77 14.10
CA LYS A 25 -22.08 20.75 13.31
C LYS A 25 -22.52 19.59 14.20
N SER A 26 -23.78 19.54 14.58
CA SER A 26 -24.33 18.50 15.52
C SER A 26 -23.93 17.08 15.17
N ARG A 27 -23.90 16.71 13.87
CA ARG A 27 -23.50 15.37 13.43
C ARG A 27 -22.02 15.09 13.72
N LEU A 28 -21.13 16.03 13.43
CA LEU A 28 -19.69 15.89 13.69
C LEU A 28 -19.40 15.85 15.18
N LYS A 29 -20.09 16.71 15.95
CA LYS A 29 -19.99 16.75 17.40
C LYS A 29 -20.32 15.38 18.02
N ASN A 30 -21.47 14.80 17.65
CA ASN A 30 -21.87 13.49 18.18
C ASN A 30 -20.85 12.41 17.83
N LEU A 31 -20.44 12.31 16.57
CA LEU A 31 -19.44 11.33 16.12
C LEU A 31 -18.09 11.50 16.84
N PHE A 32 -17.63 12.73 16.98
CA PHE A 32 -16.33 13.02 17.62
C PHE A 32 -16.34 12.63 19.10
N TYR A 33 -17.40 12.93 19.84
CA TYR A 33 -17.50 12.59 21.26
C TYR A 33 -17.89 11.15 21.56
N GLU A 34 -18.30 10.36 20.54
CA GLU A 34 -18.42 8.91 20.65
C GLU A 34 -17.07 8.20 20.63
N TRP A 35 -16.03 8.86 20.13
CA TRP A 35 -14.69 8.30 20.10
C TRP A 35 -14.02 8.31 21.48
N THR A 36 -13.06 7.41 21.67
CA THR A 36 -12.17 7.46 22.84
C THR A 36 -11.34 8.74 22.81
N GLU A 37 -10.90 9.21 23.97
CA GLU A 37 -10.03 10.38 24.07
C GLU A 37 -8.75 10.23 23.23
N GLU A 38 -8.21 9.01 23.15
CA GLU A 38 -7.04 8.71 22.33
C GLU A 38 -7.33 8.98 20.83
N ASN A 39 -8.44 8.48 20.31
CA ASN A 39 -8.85 8.69 18.92
C ASN A 39 -9.18 10.16 18.62
N GLN A 40 -9.80 10.87 19.58
CA GLN A 40 -10.05 12.32 19.45
C GLN A 40 -8.74 13.11 19.34
N ASN A 41 -7.77 12.79 20.21
CA ASN A 41 -6.46 13.46 20.16
C ASN A 41 -5.68 13.10 18.89
N GLU A 42 -5.70 11.84 18.45
CA GLU A 42 -5.06 11.43 17.19
C GLU A 42 -5.67 12.19 15.99
N PHE A 43 -6.98 12.29 15.93
CA PHE A 43 -7.66 13.07 14.89
C PHE A 43 -7.26 14.55 14.90
N LEU A 44 -7.24 15.17 16.10
CA LEU A 44 -6.83 16.57 16.24
C LEU A 44 -5.36 16.77 15.87
N ASP A 45 -4.48 15.83 16.21
CA ASP A 45 -3.06 15.86 15.84
C ASP A 45 -2.88 15.86 14.31
N PHE A 46 -3.69 15.08 13.57
CA PHE A 46 -3.69 15.09 12.11
C PHE A 46 -4.20 16.42 11.55
N CYS A 47 -5.37 16.88 12.00
CA CYS A 47 -5.96 18.12 11.53
C CYS A 47 -5.10 19.35 11.76
N THR A 48 -4.26 19.30 12.80
CA THR A 48 -3.38 20.41 13.21
C THR A 48 -1.94 20.25 12.76
N GLY A 49 -1.61 19.13 12.11
CA GLY A 49 -0.26 18.83 11.62
C GLY A 49 0.77 18.60 12.73
N VAL A 50 0.34 18.30 13.96
CA VAL A 50 1.20 17.77 15.02
C VAL A 50 1.76 16.42 14.61
N LYS A 51 0.93 15.65 13.90
CA LYS A 51 1.30 14.44 13.16
C LYS A 51 0.82 14.56 11.72
N GLY A 52 1.50 13.86 10.83
CA GLY A 52 1.03 13.65 9.47
C GLY A 52 -0.16 12.70 9.40
N ILE A 53 -0.89 12.75 8.29
CA ILE A 53 -2.01 11.85 8.06
C ILE A 53 -1.48 10.43 7.81
N LYS A 54 -2.13 9.44 8.41
CA LYS A 54 -1.87 8.02 8.12
C LYS A 54 -2.47 7.66 6.76
N ILE A 55 -1.60 7.48 5.78
CA ILE A 55 -2.02 7.11 4.41
C ILE A 55 -2.60 5.69 4.33
N MET A 56 -2.24 4.80 5.26
CA MET A 56 -2.73 3.40 5.32
C MET A 56 -4.23 3.28 5.65
N TYR A 57 -4.99 4.36 5.71
CA TYR A 57 -6.45 4.28 5.71
C TYR A 57 -6.97 3.86 4.33
N ASP A 58 -7.88 2.89 4.31
CA ASP A 58 -8.44 2.27 3.10
C ASP A 58 -8.89 3.28 2.04
N PHE A 59 -9.66 4.27 2.42
CA PHE A 59 -10.19 5.27 1.50
C PHE A 59 -9.09 6.17 0.90
N MET A 60 -8.03 6.47 1.67
CA MET A 60 -6.92 7.31 1.20
C MET A 60 -6.09 6.59 0.16
N ILE A 61 -5.78 5.31 0.41
CA ILE A 61 -5.00 4.52 -0.54
C ILE A 61 -5.77 4.32 -1.84
N LYS A 62 -7.07 4.03 -1.76
CA LYS A 62 -7.93 3.91 -2.95
C LYS A 62 -7.97 5.18 -3.79
N GLU A 63 -7.91 6.33 -3.15
CA GLU A 63 -7.89 7.61 -3.85
C GLU A 63 -6.50 7.90 -4.45
N ILE A 64 -5.44 7.75 -3.65
CA ILE A 64 -4.07 8.08 -4.05
C ILE A 64 -3.51 7.11 -5.09
N LEU A 65 -3.76 5.80 -4.91
CA LEU A 65 -3.34 4.73 -5.81
C LEU A 65 -4.48 4.25 -6.70
N ASN A 66 -5.31 5.16 -7.20
CA ASN A 66 -6.36 4.80 -8.13
C ASN A 66 -5.77 4.54 -9.52
N PRO A 67 -5.76 3.28 -10.01
CA PRO A 67 -5.12 2.98 -11.29
C PRO A 67 -5.89 3.53 -12.50
N GLU A 68 -7.14 3.93 -12.35
CA GLU A 68 -7.95 4.55 -13.40
C GLU A 68 -7.69 6.05 -13.49
N ASN A 69 -7.50 6.72 -12.33
CA ASN A 69 -7.33 8.17 -12.25
C ASN A 69 -5.86 8.60 -12.26
N THR A 70 -4.99 7.82 -11.59
CA THR A 70 -3.56 8.11 -11.40
C THR A 70 -2.68 6.91 -11.73
N PRO A 71 -2.80 6.33 -12.96
CA PRO A 71 -2.05 5.12 -13.33
C PRO A 71 -0.54 5.28 -13.24
N GLU A 72 -0.01 6.50 -13.38
CA GLU A 72 1.42 6.79 -13.28
C GLU A 72 1.97 6.50 -11.88
N ARG A 73 1.21 6.76 -10.82
CA ARG A 73 1.62 6.48 -9.43
C ARG A 73 1.75 4.98 -9.18
N VAL A 74 0.76 4.23 -9.66
CA VAL A 74 0.78 2.76 -9.52
C VAL A 74 1.85 2.15 -10.41
N ASN A 75 2.04 2.64 -11.64
CA ASN A 75 3.13 2.22 -12.53
C ASN A 75 4.50 2.44 -11.88
N GLU A 76 4.71 3.58 -11.26
CA GLU A 76 5.97 3.88 -10.58
C GLU A 76 6.18 2.94 -9.39
N LEU A 77 5.20 2.83 -8.49
CA LEU A 77 5.28 1.96 -7.32
C LEU A 77 5.59 0.51 -7.73
N LEU A 78 4.84 -0.04 -8.69
CA LEU A 78 5.06 -1.40 -9.19
C LEU A 78 6.43 -1.54 -9.87
N THR A 79 6.88 -0.54 -10.63
CA THR A 79 8.21 -0.54 -11.25
C THR A 79 9.31 -0.64 -10.20
N LEU A 80 9.20 0.14 -9.13
CA LEU A 80 10.17 0.14 -8.03
C LEU A 80 10.14 -1.18 -7.24
N LEU A 81 8.96 -1.71 -6.95
CA LEU A 81 8.79 -2.95 -6.21
C LEU A 81 9.25 -4.18 -7.00
N LEU A 82 8.93 -4.25 -8.27
CA LEU A 82 9.28 -5.39 -9.13
C LEU A 82 10.70 -5.29 -9.69
N GLY A 83 11.33 -4.09 -9.65
CA GLY A 83 12.68 -3.88 -10.17
C GLY A 83 12.75 -3.94 -11.70
N GLN A 84 11.62 -3.78 -12.37
CA GLN A 84 11.50 -3.74 -13.84
C GLN A 84 10.44 -2.73 -14.24
N ARG A 85 10.63 -2.09 -15.40
CA ARG A 85 9.64 -1.14 -15.92
C ARG A 85 8.32 -1.86 -16.19
N VAL A 86 7.25 -1.36 -15.58
CA VAL A 86 5.89 -1.86 -15.79
C VAL A 86 4.98 -0.73 -16.25
N ARG A 87 3.96 -1.10 -17.01
CA ARG A 87 2.88 -0.22 -17.43
C ARG A 87 1.56 -0.97 -17.31
N ILE A 88 0.62 -0.37 -16.59
CA ILE A 88 -0.75 -0.88 -16.48
C ILE A 88 -1.47 -0.62 -17.79
N VAL A 89 -2.17 -1.63 -18.27
CA VAL A 89 -3.01 -1.54 -19.48
C VAL A 89 -4.48 -1.77 -19.16
N ASP A 90 -4.79 -2.39 -18.03
CA ASP A 90 -6.16 -2.69 -17.63
C ASP A 90 -6.26 -2.84 -16.11
N VAL A 91 -7.41 -2.45 -15.55
CA VAL A 91 -7.79 -2.70 -14.14
C VAL A 91 -8.76 -3.86 -14.16
N LEU A 92 -8.35 -4.96 -13.53
CA LEU A 92 -9.14 -6.17 -13.54
C LEU A 92 -10.16 -6.17 -12.40
N PRO A 93 -11.38 -6.70 -12.65
CA PRO A 93 -12.39 -6.82 -11.61
C PRO A 93 -11.86 -7.63 -10.41
N ASN A 94 -12.12 -7.13 -9.23
CA ASN A 94 -11.76 -7.81 -7.98
C ASN A 94 -12.81 -8.87 -7.57
N ASP A 95 -13.55 -9.41 -8.53
CA ASP A 95 -14.53 -10.48 -8.35
C ASP A 95 -13.84 -11.81 -7.99
N GLY A 96 -12.97 -11.77 -6.96
CA GLY A 96 -12.53 -12.99 -6.31
C GLY A 96 -13.74 -13.81 -5.91
N THR A 97 -13.71 -15.09 -6.21
CA THR A 97 -14.64 -16.03 -5.59
C THR A 97 -14.64 -15.66 -4.11
N ARG A 98 -15.77 -15.14 -3.59
CA ARG A 98 -15.90 -14.86 -2.16
C ARG A 98 -15.66 -16.17 -1.43
N LEU A 99 -14.40 -16.43 -1.11
CA LEU A 99 -14.00 -17.51 -0.25
C LEU A 99 -14.39 -17.07 1.15
N ALA A 100 -15.56 -17.51 1.53
CA ALA A 100 -16.17 -17.43 2.85
C ALA A 100 -16.66 -16.04 3.32
N ASP A 101 -17.76 -16.10 4.05
CA ASP A 101 -18.42 -15.08 4.87
C ASP A 101 -17.56 -14.51 6.02
N GLU A 102 -16.26 -14.52 5.89
CA GLU A 102 -15.41 -13.91 6.88
C GLU A 102 -15.36 -12.41 6.63
N SER A 103 -15.96 -11.66 7.53
CA SER A 103 -15.84 -10.22 7.75
C SER A 103 -14.39 -9.78 8.06
N THR A 104 -13.40 -10.38 7.43
CA THR A 104 -12.01 -10.01 7.52
C THR A 104 -11.80 -8.78 6.63
N LEU A 105 -11.43 -7.69 7.25
CA LEU A 105 -11.01 -6.41 6.70
C LEU A 105 -9.92 -6.58 5.62
N LEU A 106 -10.31 -7.00 4.43
CA LEU A 106 -9.53 -6.89 3.21
C LEU A 106 -9.69 -5.47 2.70
N ILE A 107 -8.66 -4.68 2.89
CA ILE A 107 -8.81 -3.25 2.76
C ILE A 107 -8.65 -2.76 1.33
N THR A 108 -7.84 -3.36 0.49
CA THR A 108 -7.75 -2.99 -0.93
C THR A 108 -7.11 -4.10 -1.74
N ASP A 109 -7.87 -4.76 -2.55
CA ASP A 109 -7.31 -5.59 -3.59
C ASP A 109 -7.29 -4.77 -4.88
N MET A 110 -6.11 -4.35 -5.29
CA MET A 110 -5.91 -3.73 -6.59
C MET A 110 -5.33 -4.79 -7.52
N VAL A 111 -6.08 -5.18 -8.53
CA VAL A 111 -5.63 -6.14 -9.54
C VAL A 111 -5.49 -5.44 -10.87
N VAL A 112 -4.29 -5.44 -11.44
CA VAL A 112 -3.99 -4.78 -12.70
C VAL A 112 -3.31 -5.71 -13.67
N GLN A 113 -3.58 -5.53 -14.96
CA GLN A 113 -2.85 -6.17 -16.04
C GLN A 113 -1.75 -5.26 -16.53
N LEU A 114 -0.55 -5.82 -16.69
CA LEU A 114 0.61 -5.14 -17.21
C LEU A 114 0.74 -5.29 -18.71
N GLU A 115 1.52 -4.43 -19.37
CA GLU A 115 1.70 -4.39 -20.82
C GLU A 115 2.25 -5.70 -21.40
N ASP A 116 3.09 -6.43 -20.66
CA ASP A 116 3.59 -7.75 -21.04
C ASP A 116 2.56 -8.89 -20.88
N GLY A 117 1.37 -8.57 -20.36
CA GLY A 117 0.28 -9.50 -20.07
C GLY A 117 0.33 -10.11 -18.68
N SER A 118 1.35 -9.81 -17.86
CA SER A 118 1.41 -10.21 -16.45
C SER A 118 0.30 -9.57 -15.63
N ILE A 119 -0.01 -10.15 -14.47
CA ILE A 119 -0.97 -9.60 -13.52
C ILE A 119 -0.22 -9.22 -12.25
N ALA A 120 -0.49 -8.04 -11.73
CA ALA A 120 -0.06 -7.63 -10.40
C ALA A 120 -1.28 -7.42 -9.49
N ASN A 121 -1.25 -8.04 -8.32
CA ASN A 121 -2.18 -7.82 -7.21
C ASN A 121 -1.42 -7.09 -6.10
N LEU A 122 -1.94 -5.94 -5.69
CA LEU A 122 -1.42 -5.15 -4.58
C LEU A 122 -2.42 -5.16 -3.43
N GLU A 123 -2.03 -5.77 -2.33
CA GLU A 123 -2.79 -5.91 -1.10
C GLU A 123 -2.21 -5.04 0.00
N ILE A 124 -3.07 -4.41 0.81
CA ILE A 124 -2.66 -3.66 1.98
C ILE A 124 -3.30 -4.27 3.21
N GLN A 125 -2.45 -4.81 4.09
CA GLN A 125 -2.89 -5.56 5.25
C GLN A 125 -2.53 -4.84 6.54
N LYS A 126 -3.54 -4.35 7.28
CA LYS A 126 -3.31 -3.68 8.58
C LYS A 126 -2.78 -4.63 9.64
N ILE A 127 -3.32 -5.84 9.70
CA ILE A 127 -2.97 -6.83 10.73
C ILE A 127 -2.50 -8.11 10.04
N GLY A 128 -1.18 -8.32 10.00
CA GLY A 128 -0.55 -9.37 9.23
C GLY A 128 -0.92 -10.80 9.63
N TYR A 129 -1.23 -11.04 10.92
CA TYR A 129 -1.60 -12.40 11.34
C TYR A 129 -2.97 -12.86 10.80
N TYR A 130 -3.79 -11.96 10.27
CA TYR A 130 -5.02 -12.30 9.55
C TYR A 130 -4.78 -12.59 8.06
N PHE A 131 -3.55 -12.45 7.60
CA PHE A 131 -3.17 -12.72 6.22
C PHE A 131 -2.03 -13.74 6.15
N PRO A 132 -2.32 -15.03 6.38
CA PRO A 132 -1.31 -16.07 6.28
C PRO A 132 -0.82 -16.25 4.84
N GLY A 133 0.38 -16.83 4.67
CA GLY A 133 0.97 -17.09 3.36
C GLY A 133 0.07 -17.93 2.45
N GLU A 134 -0.71 -18.85 3.02
CA GLU A 134 -1.67 -19.69 2.31
C GLU A 134 -2.76 -18.87 1.61
N ARG A 135 -3.19 -17.77 2.21
CA ARG A 135 -4.15 -16.84 1.60
C ARG A 135 -3.58 -16.17 0.36
N SER A 136 -2.33 -15.69 0.43
CA SER A 136 -1.61 -15.14 -0.73
C SER A 136 -1.48 -16.19 -1.85
N ALA A 137 -1.21 -17.43 -1.51
CA ALA A 137 -1.13 -18.53 -2.48
C ALA A 137 -2.47 -18.79 -3.16
N CYS A 138 -3.57 -18.80 -2.40
CA CYS A 138 -4.92 -18.96 -2.96
C CYS A 138 -5.28 -17.82 -3.93
N TYR A 139 -5.01 -16.56 -3.56
CA TYR A 139 -5.27 -15.41 -4.45
C TYR A 139 -4.42 -15.47 -5.72
N SER A 140 -3.14 -15.76 -5.59
CA SER A 140 -2.26 -15.92 -6.74
C SER A 140 -2.74 -17.04 -7.68
N ALA A 141 -3.19 -18.16 -7.14
CA ALA A 141 -3.72 -19.28 -7.93
C ALA A 141 -5.03 -18.91 -8.65
N ASP A 142 -5.94 -18.20 -7.99
CA ASP A 142 -7.19 -17.72 -8.60
C ASP A 142 -6.88 -16.77 -9.77
N LEU A 143 -5.99 -15.80 -9.59
CA LEU A 143 -5.56 -14.87 -10.63
C LEU A 143 -4.91 -15.60 -11.83
N LEU A 144 -4.09 -16.62 -11.55
CA LEU A 144 -3.48 -17.43 -12.59
C LEU A 144 -4.54 -18.19 -13.39
N LEU A 145 -5.54 -18.79 -12.73
CA LEU A 145 -6.64 -19.51 -13.38
C LEU A 145 -7.56 -18.57 -14.17
N ARG A 146 -7.83 -17.37 -13.67
CA ARG A 146 -8.59 -16.35 -14.41
C ARG A 146 -7.84 -15.92 -15.68
N GLN A 147 -6.53 -15.67 -15.57
CA GLN A 147 -5.70 -15.36 -16.73
C GLN A 147 -5.74 -16.49 -17.75
N TYR A 148 -5.59 -17.75 -17.32
CA TYR A 148 -5.70 -18.92 -18.18
C TYR A 148 -7.03 -18.95 -18.93
N LYS A 149 -8.16 -18.82 -18.23
CA LYS A 149 -9.51 -18.84 -18.84
C LYS A 149 -9.66 -17.73 -19.88
N ARG A 150 -9.22 -16.51 -19.55
CA ARG A 150 -9.30 -15.34 -20.43
C ARG A 150 -8.45 -15.53 -21.70
N VAL A 151 -7.17 -15.84 -21.54
CA VAL A 151 -6.24 -15.99 -22.67
C VAL A 151 -6.66 -17.15 -23.58
N ARG A 152 -7.10 -18.27 -23.00
CA ARG A 152 -7.63 -19.41 -23.75
C ARG A 152 -8.89 -19.04 -24.54
N GLY A 153 -9.80 -18.26 -23.95
CA GLY A 153 -11.01 -17.77 -24.60
C GLY A 153 -10.69 -16.88 -25.81
N ILE A 154 -9.72 -15.97 -25.68
CA ILE A 154 -9.31 -15.08 -26.77
C ILE A 154 -8.57 -15.83 -27.88
N LYS A 155 -7.64 -16.70 -27.56
CA LYS A 155 -6.76 -17.38 -28.52
C LYS A 155 -7.40 -18.64 -29.15
N GLY A 156 -8.38 -19.25 -28.49
CA GLY A 156 -9.07 -20.43 -28.94
C GLY A 156 -8.11 -21.58 -29.32
N LYS A 157 -8.16 -22.06 -30.53
CA LYS A 157 -7.29 -23.16 -31.05
C LYS A 157 -5.79 -22.79 -31.12
N ARG A 158 -5.45 -21.51 -31.08
CA ARG A 158 -4.04 -21.02 -31.08
C ARG A 158 -3.43 -20.88 -29.70
N PHE A 159 -4.18 -21.22 -28.66
CA PHE A 159 -3.72 -21.12 -27.28
C PHE A 159 -2.54 -22.06 -27.00
N SER A 160 -1.55 -21.55 -26.28
CA SER A 160 -0.46 -22.31 -25.70
C SER A 160 -0.31 -21.91 -24.22
N TYR A 161 0.10 -22.83 -23.35
CA TYR A 161 0.43 -22.52 -21.95
C TYR A 161 1.55 -21.46 -21.80
N ARG A 162 2.38 -21.28 -22.83
CA ARG A 162 3.39 -20.21 -22.90
C ARG A 162 2.79 -18.80 -23.05
N ASP A 163 1.50 -18.72 -23.38
CA ASP A 163 0.78 -17.46 -23.45
C ASP A 163 0.39 -16.92 -22.07
N ILE A 164 0.42 -17.76 -21.05
CA ILE A 164 0.16 -17.36 -19.66
C ILE A 164 1.40 -16.65 -19.14
N LYS A 165 1.17 -15.52 -18.47
CA LYS A 165 2.22 -14.63 -17.96
C LYS A 165 2.27 -14.67 -16.44
N GLN A 166 3.27 -14.01 -15.87
CA GLN A 166 3.54 -13.92 -14.45
C GLN A 166 2.35 -13.36 -13.66
N VAL A 167 2.17 -13.85 -12.45
CA VAL A 167 1.27 -13.28 -11.45
C VAL A 167 2.14 -12.84 -10.26
N TYR A 168 2.13 -11.54 -9.99
CA TYR A 168 2.79 -10.93 -8.86
C TYR A 168 1.76 -10.67 -7.75
N THR A 169 1.99 -11.19 -6.57
CA THR A 169 1.19 -10.91 -5.37
C THR A 169 2.03 -10.08 -4.41
N ILE A 170 1.67 -8.82 -4.26
CA ILE A 170 2.41 -7.84 -3.48
C ILE A 170 1.56 -7.49 -2.25
N VAL A 171 2.12 -7.65 -1.05
CA VAL A 171 1.42 -7.37 0.21
C VAL A 171 2.22 -6.39 1.05
N LEU A 172 1.63 -5.24 1.34
CA LEU A 172 2.15 -4.26 2.28
C LEU A 172 1.53 -4.52 3.65
N PHE A 173 2.34 -4.82 4.66
CA PHE A 173 1.88 -5.04 6.02
C PHE A 173 2.12 -3.80 6.89
N GLU A 174 1.07 -3.20 7.47
CA GLU A 174 1.21 -2.19 8.51
C GLU A 174 1.78 -2.81 9.80
N LYS A 175 1.28 -4.00 10.16
CA LYS A 175 1.82 -4.86 11.22
C LYS A 175 2.06 -6.24 10.65
N SER A 176 3.31 -6.59 10.47
CA SER A 176 3.70 -7.84 9.82
C SER A 176 3.51 -9.07 10.71
N PRO A 177 3.34 -10.27 10.09
CA PRO A 177 3.41 -11.55 10.79
C PRO A 177 4.72 -11.74 11.56
N ILE A 178 4.67 -12.58 12.60
CA ILE A 178 5.81 -12.79 13.50
C ILE A 178 7.04 -13.41 12.80
N GLU A 179 6.81 -14.12 11.71
CA GLU A 179 7.87 -14.74 10.90
C GLU A 179 8.85 -13.71 10.36
N PHE A 180 8.36 -12.52 9.97
CA PHE A 180 9.18 -11.43 9.45
C PHE A 180 9.99 -10.73 10.54
N GLN A 181 9.52 -10.73 11.79
CA GLN A 181 10.21 -10.08 12.91
C GLN A 181 11.60 -10.66 13.18
N LYS A 182 11.86 -11.88 12.74
CA LYS A 182 13.18 -12.53 12.81
C LYS A 182 14.19 -11.95 11.82
N PHE A 183 13.73 -11.17 10.85
CA PHE A 183 14.53 -10.56 9.79
C PHE A 183 14.49 -9.04 9.89
N SER A 184 14.80 -8.51 11.09
CA SER A 184 14.63 -7.08 11.42
C SER A 184 15.37 -6.10 10.51
N ASN A 185 16.35 -6.55 9.75
CA ASN A 185 17.11 -5.71 8.80
C ASN A 185 16.56 -5.78 7.35
N ASN A 186 15.53 -6.60 7.12
CA ASN A 186 14.97 -6.80 5.80
C ASN A 186 13.48 -6.41 5.80
N TYR A 187 13.12 -5.49 4.93
CA TYR A 187 11.74 -5.03 4.78
C TYR A 187 11.17 -5.30 3.36
N ILE A 188 11.86 -6.12 2.57
CA ILE A 188 11.37 -6.64 1.28
C ILE A 188 11.73 -8.11 1.21
N HIS A 189 10.72 -8.96 1.11
CA HIS A 189 10.89 -10.41 1.01
C HIS A 189 10.26 -10.91 -0.28
N ARG A 190 11.11 -11.51 -1.15
CA ARG A 190 10.68 -12.15 -2.40
C ARG A 190 10.59 -13.64 -2.23
N PHE A 191 9.47 -14.21 -2.66
CA PHE A 191 9.26 -15.66 -2.67
C PHE A 191 9.01 -16.12 -4.10
N MET A 192 9.79 -17.11 -4.50
CA MET A 192 9.69 -17.79 -5.79
C MET A 192 9.87 -19.28 -5.55
N GLN A 193 9.30 -20.10 -6.42
CA GLN A 193 9.50 -21.54 -6.36
C GLN A 193 10.93 -21.89 -6.78
N LYS A 194 11.57 -22.78 -6.04
CA LYS A 194 12.91 -23.30 -6.34
C LYS A 194 12.89 -24.82 -6.31
N SER A 195 13.59 -25.44 -7.27
CA SER A 195 13.85 -26.87 -7.24
C SER A 195 14.96 -27.20 -6.21
N ASP A 196 14.84 -28.33 -5.58
CA ASP A 196 15.88 -28.93 -4.72
C ASP A 196 17.14 -29.38 -5.51
N THR A 197 16.96 -29.67 -6.80
CA THR A 197 18.04 -30.07 -7.71
C THR A 197 18.67 -28.90 -8.48
N GLY A 198 18.18 -27.70 -8.33
CA GLY A 198 18.66 -26.49 -9.05
C GLY A 198 18.08 -26.33 -10.46
N VAL A 199 17.12 -27.15 -10.87
CA VAL A 199 16.39 -26.94 -12.13
C VAL A 199 15.62 -25.63 -12.05
N ASN A 200 15.79 -24.78 -13.05
CA ASN A 200 15.09 -23.49 -13.13
C ASN A 200 13.90 -23.58 -14.09
N ILE A 201 12.70 -23.58 -13.52
CA ILE A 201 11.43 -23.54 -14.28
C ILE A 201 10.59 -22.41 -13.69
N ASN A 202 10.09 -21.53 -14.57
CA ASN A 202 9.15 -20.48 -14.15
C ASN A 202 7.76 -21.07 -13.94
N LEU A 203 7.28 -21.08 -12.69
CA LEU A 203 5.94 -21.52 -12.31
C LEU A 203 4.94 -20.34 -12.22
N LEU A 204 5.30 -19.19 -12.77
CA LEU A 204 4.43 -18.03 -13.01
C LEU A 204 3.86 -17.32 -11.77
N GLN A 205 4.34 -17.66 -10.57
CA GLN A 205 3.88 -17.02 -9.33
C GLN A 205 5.07 -16.48 -8.54
N GLU A 206 4.98 -15.19 -8.22
CA GLU A 206 5.97 -14.50 -7.39
C GLU A 206 5.25 -13.70 -6.31
N TYR A 207 5.79 -13.71 -5.09
CA TYR A 207 5.21 -12.98 -3.97
C TYR A 207 6.22 -11.97 -3.45
N LEU A 208 5.73 -10.78 -3.15
CA LEU A 208 6.47 -9.70 -2.53
C LEU A 208 5.79 -9.32 -1.22
N PHE A 209 6.43 -9.58 -0.09
CA PHE A 209 5.93 -9.22 1.22
C PHE A 209 6.77 -8.09 1.79
N ILE A 210 6.11 -7.00 2.20
CA ILE A 210 6.75 -5.76 2.60
C ILE A 210 6.25 -5.36 3.99
N PRO A 211 6.97 -5.78 5.06
CA PRO A 211 6.67 -5.40 6.44
C PRO A 211 7.04 -3.93 6.70
N LEU A 212 6.07 -3.02 6.61
CA LEU A 212 6.26 -1.59 6.83
C LEU A 212 6.61 -1.25 8.28
N ASP A 213 6.18 -2.05 9.25
CA ASP A 213 6.56 -1.90 10.65
C ASP A 213 8.06 -2.17 10.88
N ILE A 214 8.66 -3.10 10.12
CA ILE A 214 10.11 -3.34 10.13
C ILE A 214 10.83 -2.18 9.43
N PHE A 215 10.35 -1.75 8.26
CA PHE A 215 10.89 -0.57 7.59
C PHE A 215 10.88 0.65 8.50
N LYS A 216 9.76 0.97 9.15
CA LYS A 216 9.63 2.08 10.10
C LYS A 216 10.64 1.98 11.24
N LYS A 217 10.82 0.81 11.84
CA LYS A 217 11.80 0.58 12.89
C LYS A 217 13.24 0.80 12.42
N ASN A 218 13.59 0.33 11.21
CA ASN A 218 14.93 0.49 10.66
C ASN A 218 15.27 1.96 10.43
N GLN A 219 14.32 2.73 9.90
CA GLN A 219 14.50 4.17 9.68
C GLN A 219 14.65 4.96 10.99
N GLN A 220 13.99 4.53 12.08
CA GLN A 220 14.04 5.21 13.38
C GLN A 220 15.30 4.90 14.20
N ASN A 221 15.98 3.78 13.95
CA ASN A 221 17.14 3.34 14.72
C ASN A 221 18.45 4.09 14.41
N GLU A 222 18.53 4.79 13.28
CA GLU A 222 19.70 5.57 12.89
C GLU A 222 19.56 7.05 13.32
N ASN A 223 19.85 7.34 14.60
CA ASN A 223 20.05 8.71 15.13
C ASN A 223 18.94 9.76 14.90
N ARG A 224 17.66 9.38 14.99
CA ARG A 224 16.48 10.29 14.98
C ARG A 224 16.22 11.11 13.70
N SER A 225 17.04 11.05 12.67
CA SER A 225 16.70 11.56 11.36
C SER A 225 16.44 10.40 10.41
N VAL A 226 15.21 10.25 10.00
CA VAL A 226 14.83 9.29 8.95
C VAL A 226 15.58 9.67 7.67
N LYS A 227 16.42 8.78 7.15
CA LYS A 227 17.17 9.05 5.93
C LYS A 227 16.53 8.31 4.77
N ILE A 228 15.71 9.00 4.00
CA ILE A 228 15.15 8.47 2.76
C ILE A 228 16.24 8.47 1.68
N GLU A 229 16.75 7.30 1.34
CA GLU A 229 17.87 7.19 0.40
C GLU A 229 17.43 7.17 -1.06
N ASN A 230 16.32 6.53 -1.35
CA ASN A 230 15.82 6.32 -2.71
C ASN A 230 14.30 6.48 -2.82
N ARG A 231 13.82 6.45 -4.07
CA ARG A 231 12.40 6.66 -4.40
C ARG A 231 11.47 5.58 -3.82
N LEU A 232 11.92 4.32 -3.74
CA LEU A 232 11.13 3.26 -3.13
C LEU A 232 10.95 3.50 -1.64
N GLU A 233 12.00 3.90 -0.94
CA GLU A 233 11.91 4.25 0.49
C GLU A 233 10.98 5.45 0.72
N ALA A 234 10.95 6.42 -0.21
CA ALA A 234 10.00 7.53 -0.14
C ALA A 234 8.54 7.02 -0.20
N TRP A 235 8.24 6.08 -1.10
CA TRP A 235 6.93 5.43 -1.14
C TRP A 235 6.61 4.66 0.14
N LEU A 236 7.54 3.87 0.65
CA LEU A 236 7.32 3.10 1.88
C LEU A 236 7.12 4.03 3.08
N ALA A 237 7.91 5.09 3.19
CA ALA A 237 7.77 6.10 4.23
C ALA A 237 6.44 6.87 4.11
N PHE A 238 6.04 7.23 2.90
CA PHE A 238 4.74 7.86 2.62
C PHE A 238 3.57 7.02 3.15
N PHE A 239 3.63 5.68 3.03
CA PHE A 239 2.59 4.82 3.56
C PHE A 239 2.58 4.72 5.09
N CYS A 240 3.74 4.66 5.74
CA CYS A 240 3.82 4.26 7.15
C CYS A 240 4.36 5.30 8.14
N MET A 241 4.93 6.41 7.64
CA MET A 241 5.46 7.48 8.49
C MET A 241 4.45 8.61 8.65
N ASP A 242 4.32 9.08 9.88
CA ASP A 242 3.39 10.13 10.27
C ASP A 242 4.08 11.30 11.01
N ASP A 243 5.39 11.27 11.10
CA ASP A 243 6.15 12.36 11.71
C ASP A 243 6.40 13.51 10.71
N PRO A 244 6.23 14.77 11.15
CA PRO A 244 6.35 15.95 10.29
C PRO A 244 7.70 16.12 9.61
N GLU A 245 8.79 15.71 10.25
CA GLU A 245 10.14 15.89 9.73
C GLU A 245 10.36 14.97 8.52
N THR A 246 9.97 13.70 8.64
CA THR A 246 10.04 12.75 7.51
C THR A 246 9.17 13.20 6.34
N ILE A 247 7.96 13.71 6.60
CA ILE A 247 7.08 14.21 5.54
C ILE A 247 7.73 15.36 4.78
N ILE A 248 8.34 16.30 5.50
CA ILE A 248 9.06 17.44 4.91
C ILE A 248 10.25 16.95 4.09
N ASP A 249 11.07 16.04 4.61
CA ASP A 249 12.21 15.48 3.90
C ASP A 249 11.80 14.78 2.59
N ILE A 250 10.68 14.03 2.62
CA ILE A 250 10.12 13.40 1.41
C ILE A 250 9.73 14.46 0.38
N ILE A 251 9.00 15.50 0.78
CA ILE A 251 8.49 16.54 -0.13
C ILE A 251 9.64 17.37 -0.72
N GLU A 252 10.64 17.69 0.08
CA GLU A 252 11.80 18.45 -0.37
C GLU A 252 12.65 17.66 -1.37
N LYS A 253 12.81 16.36 -1.15
CA LYS A 253 13.55 15.47 -2.05
C LYS A 253 12.75 15.04 -3.28
N TYR A 254 11.44 14.84 -3.12
CA TYR A 254 10.51 14.37 -4.14
C TYR A 254 9.24 15.23 -4.14
N PRO A 255 9.24 16.38 -4.80
CA PRO A 255 8.16 17.38 -4.71
C PRO A 255 6.77 16.90 -5.14
N ASP A 256 6.69 15.89 -5.98
CA ASP A 256 5.43 15.29 -6.43
C ASP A 256 4.66 14.58 -5.32
N PHE A 257 5.32 14.14 -4.24
CA PHE A 257 4.64 13.62 -3.05
C PHE A 257 3.81 14.68 -2.34
N LYS A 258 4.12 15.96 -2.52
CA LYS A 258 3.34 17.05 -1.92
C LYS A 258 1.87 16.98 -2.34
N GLU A 259 1.61 16.80 -3.64
CA GLU A 259 0.25 16.66 -4.17
C GLU A 259 -0.50 15.48 -3.53
N MET A 260 0.19 14.35 -3.33
CA MET A 260 -0.41 13.17 -2.71
C MET A 260 -0.76 13.41 -1.23
N TYR A 261 0.09 14.13 -0.49
CA TYR A 261 -0.24 14.55 0.87
C TYR A 261 -1.38 15.57 0.91
N GLU A 262 -1.43 16.52 -0.04
CA GLU A 262 -2.53 17.50 -0.16
C GLU A 262 -3.88 16.83 -0.43
N GLN A 263 -3.90 15.73 -1.19
CA GLN A 263 -5.12 14.94 -1.41
C GLN A 263 -5.57 14.19 -0.14
N ALA A 264 -4.65 13.89 0.75
CA ALA A 264 -4.94 13.21 2.01
C ALA A 264 -5.46 14.16 3.10
N TYR A 265 -5.12 15.45 3.05
CA TYR A 265 -5.58 16.48 3.99
C TYR A 265 -6.95 17.05 3.57
#